data_7b854d194c289e6c4d99a0da3fe041c0
#
_entry.id   7b854d194c289e6c4d99a0da3fe041c0
#
_cell.length_a   1.000
_cell.length_b   1.000
_cell.length_c   1.000
_cell.angle_alpha   90.00
_cell.angle_beta   90.00
_cell.angle_gamma   90.00
#
_symmetry.space_group_name_H-M   'P 1'
#
loop_
_entity.id
_entity.type
_entity.pdbx_description
1 polymer ?
#
loop_
_entity_poly.entity_id
_entity_poly.type
_entity_poly.pdbx_seq_one_letter_code
_entity_poly.pdbx_strand_id
1 'polypeptide(L)'
;MKKFMKKTGSIVIVGMMLVGLMTGCGSNAGTTADSGNTTAAGGASGSISVISREDGSGTRGAFVELTKVEEKDADGNKVDNTTTNAVIANSTDVVLNNVAGDTNAIGYVSMGALNDTVKAVKVDGVDATTENVKNGTYASSRPFNIAYSKDEALSDAAQDFYDFIMSTEGQQIVEDNKYIKINESAEAFESNDASGKVVVAGSSSVTPVMEKLAEAYQKLNPNVTVEVQQSDSTTGMTSAMEGTCDLGMASRELSDDEAAKLTATAIALDGIAVIVNTENEVSDLSLDQIKQIYVGEITDWSLN
;
A
#
# COMPACT_ATOMS: atom_id res chain seq x y z
N MET A 1 53.93 -15.62 16.29
CA MET A 1 55.05 -15.82 15.31
C MET A 1 54.46 -15.97 13.91
N LYS A 2 55.11 -15.28 12.92
CA LYS A 2 54.89 -15.26 11.45
C LYS A 2 53.63 -14.48 11.00
N LYS A 3 53.65 -13.28 10.57
CA LYS A 3 54.38 -12.36 9.66
C LYS A 3 54.31 -12.75 8.17
N PHE A 4 53.91 -11.74 7.38
CA PHE A 4 54.16 -11.48 5.95
C PHE A 4 53.08 -11.91 4.96
N MET A 5 52.68 -11.17 3.91
CA MET A 5 53.28 -10.02 3.22
C MET A 5 52.24 -9.33 2.29
N LYS A 6 52.36 -8.01 2.14
CA LYS A 6 51.73 -7.18 1.12
C LYS A 6 52.21 -7.53 -0.28
N LYS A 7 51.35 -7.36 -1.30
CA LYS A 7 51.83 -7.01 -2.65
C LYS A 7 50.86 -6.01 -3.30
N THR A 8 51.34 -4.82 -3.48
CA THR A 8 50.92 -3.75 -4.37
C THR A 8 51.25 -4.12 -5.82
N GLY A 9 50.41 -3.72 -6.77
CA GLY A 9 50.70 -3.76 -8.19
C GLY A 9 49.83 -2.73 -8.95
N SER A 10 50.41 -1.51 -9.13
CA SER A 10 49.93 -0.54 -10.09
C SER A 10 50.35 -0.95 -11.50
N ILE A 11 49.45 -0.81 -12.47
CA ILE A 11 49.81 -0.74 -13.90
C ILE A 11 49.03 0.44 -14.49
N VAL A 12 49.80 1.42 -14.88
CA VAL A 12 49.47 2.56 -15.74
C VAL A 12 49.71 2.11 -17.18
N ILE A 13 48.76 2.31 -18.09
CA ILE A 13 49.03 2.30 -19.53
C ILE A 13 48.40 3.55 -20.15
N VAL A 14 49.26 4.34 -20.75
CA VAL A 14 49.07 5.60 -21.47
C VAL A 14 48.92 5.29 -22.98
N GLY A 15 48.07 6.07 -23.64
CA GLY A 15 48.24 6.46 -25.03
C GLY A 15 47.39 5.67 -26.05
N MET A 16 46.66 6.28 -26.93
CA MET A 16 47.12 7.09 -28.06
C MET A 16 45.91 7.69 -28.80
N MET A 17 46.01 8.96 -29.08
CA MET A 17 45.17 9.70 -30.02
C MET A 17 45.40 9.21 -31.46
N LEU A 18 44.34 9.18 -32.25
CA LEU A 18 44.45 9.28 -33.72
C LEU A 18 43.35 10.22 -34.23
N VAL A 19 43.80 11.36 -34.68
CA VAL A 19 43.06 12.36 -35.43
C VAL A 19 43.06 11.91 -36.91
N GLY A 20 41.90 11.86 -37.50
CA GLY A 20 41.73 11.64 -38.95
C GLY A 20 40.78 12.68 -39.53
N LEU A 21 41.30 13.76 -40.05
CA LEU A 21 40.59 14.68 -40.95
C LEU A 21 40.51 14.04 -42.35
N MET A 22 39.31 13.98 -42.94
CA MET A 22 39.16 13.96 -44.41
C MET A 22 38.03 14.90 -44.79
N THR A 23 38.45 15.96 -45.48
CA THR A 23 37.62 16.89 -46.23
C THR A 23 37.14 16.27 -47.51
N GLY A 24 35.85 16.45 -47.83
CA GLY A 24 35.27 16.10 -49.13
C GLY A 24 34.08 17.02 -49.41
N CYS A 25 34.29 18.04 -50.21
CA CYS A 25 33.26 18.90 -50.78
C CYS A 25 32.46 18.15 -51.86
N GLY A 26 31.13 18.32 -51.83
CA GLY A 26 30.24 17.91 -52.91
C GLY A 26 28.85 18.51 -52.70
N SER A 27 28.59 19.62 -53.39
CA SER A 27 27.34 20.35 -53.47
C SER A 27 26.26 19.54 -54.18
N ASN A 28 25.06 19.40 -53.60
CA ASN A 28 23.82 19.66 -54.34
C ASN A 28 22.62 19.90 -53.38
N ALA A 29 21.70 20.72 -53.90
CA ALA A 29 20.62 21.41 -53.24
C ALA A 29 19.44 20.53 -52.77
N GLY A 30 18.80 20.95 -51.70
CA GLY A 30 17.33 20.93 -51.53
C GLY A 30 16.77 19.80 -50.70
N THR A 31 16.49 20.05 -49.48
CA THR A 31 15.17 20.00 -48.82
C THR A 31 15.35 20.19 -47.34
N THR A 32 14.82 21.25 -46.81
CA THR A 32 14.66 21.50 -45.38
C THR A 32 13.74 20.43 -44.79
N ALA A 33 14.32 19.46 -44.09
CA ALA A 33 13.60 18.68 -43.09
C ALA A 33 13.93 19.32 -41.74
N ASP A 34 12.98 20.07 -41.28
CA ASP A 34 12.92 20.55 -39.89
C ASP A 34 12.90 19.31 -38.99
N SER A 35 14.05 18.95 -38.43
CA SER A 35 14.10 18.00 -37.33
C SER A 35 13.70 18.78 -36.08
N GLY A 36 12.40 18.98 -35.96
CA GLY A 36 11.79 19.33 -34.67
C GLY A 36 12.15 18.24 -33.67
N ASN A 37 13.11 18.55 -32.80
CA ASN A 37 13.33 17.82 -31.58
C ASN A 37 12.11 18.09 -30.68
N THR A 38 11.01 17.37 -30.95
CA THR A 38 9.96 17.23 -29.98
C THR A 38 10.53 16.36 -28.86
N THR A 39 10.98 17.01 -27.81
CA THR A 39 10.96 16.40 -26.49
C THR A 39 9.51 15.98 -26.28
N ALA A 40 9.20 14.72 -26.53
CA ALA A 40 7.96 14.12 -26.09
C ALA A 40 7.93 14.35 -24.58
N ALA A 41 6.99 15.17 -24.13
CA ALA A 41 6.61 15.16 -22.74
C ALA A 41 6.24 13.71 -22.44
N GLY A 42 6.96 13.08 -21.50
CA GLY A 42 6.82 11.66 -21.23
C GLY A 42 5.55 11.35 -20.46
N GLY A 43 4.40 11.45 -21.15
CA GLY A 43 3.15 10.90 -20.64
C GLY A 43 3.18 9.37 -20.77
N ALA A 44 2.42 8.67 -19.93
CA ALA A 44 2.25 7.24 -20.01
C ALA A 44 1.74 6.86 -21.42
N SER A 45 2.49 6.02 -22.08
CA SER A 45 2.13 5.52 -23.43
C SER A 45 2.58 4.07 -23.56
N GLY A 46 1.69 3.19 -24.04
CA GLY A 46 1.98 1.77 -24.22
C GLY A 46 1.38 0.90 -23.12
N SER A 47 1.96 -0.28 -22.95
CA SER A 47 1.40 -1.33 -22.10
C SER A 47 1.30 -0.93 -20.62
N ILE A 48 0.14 -1.16 -20.02
CA ILE A 48 -0.12 -0.95 -18.60
C ILE A 48 0.63 -2.00 -17.77
N SER A 49 1.39 -1.55 -16.77
CA SER A 49 1.99 -2.41 -15.76
C SER A 49 1.05 -2.50 -14.56
N VAL A 50 0.33 -3.60 -14.47
CA VAL A 50 -0.62 -3.83 -13.35
C VAL A 50 0.15 -4.29 -12.11
N ILE A 51 0.04 -3.53 -11.01
CA ILE A 51 0.61 -3.89 -9.70
C ILE A 51 -0.53 -4.34 -8.80
N SER A 52 -0.47 -5.56 -8.31
CA SER A 52 -1.43 -6.12 -7.36
C SER A 52 -0.74 -6.52 -6.05
N ARG A 53 -1.50 -6.86 -5.05
CA ARG A 53 -1.02 -7.34 -3.75
C ARG A 53 -1.02 -8.87 -3.70
N GLU A 54 -0.31 -9.40 -2.72
CA GLU A 54 -0.26 -10.82 -2.37
C GLU A 54 -1.63 -11.38 -1.92
N ASP A 55 -1.82 -12.68 -1.96
CA ASP A 55 -3.11 -13.33 -1.68
C ASP A 55 -3.63 -13.08 -0.26
N GLY A 56 -2.78 -13.02 0.75
CA GLY A 56 -3.18 -12.73 2.14
C GLY A 56 -3.58 -11.26 2.41
N SER A 57 -3.36 -10.37 1.42
CA SER A 57 -3.61 -8.94 1.58
C SER A 57 -5.10 -8.62 1.71
N GLY A 58 -5.48 -8.00 2.85
CA GLY A 58 -6.83 -7.46 3.01
C GLY A 58 -7.14 -6.32 2.05
N THR A 59 -6.12 -5.57 1.60
CA THR A 59 -6.31 -4.52 0.57
C THR A 59 -6.68 -5.13 -0.76
N ARG A 60 -6.03 -6.25 -1.17
CA ARG A 60 -6.40 -6.98 -2.37
C ARG A 60 -7.83 -7.50 -2.26
N GLY A 61 -8.15 -8.21 -1.19
CA GLY A 61 -9.49 -8.76 -1.00
C GLY A 61 -10.59 -7.70 -1.13
N ALA A 62 -10.44 -6.56 -0.42
CA ALA A 62 -11.40 -5.46 -0.52
C ALA A 62 -11.41 -4.81 -1.92
N PHE A 63 -10.25 -4.61 -2.54
CA PHE A 63 -10.15 -4.01 -3.87
C PHE A 63 -10.85 -4.86 -4.94
N VAL A 64 -10.55 -6.17 -5.01
CA VAL A 64 -11.13 -7.05 -6.04
C VAL A 64 -12.65 -7.23 -5.87
N GLU A 65 -13.15 -7.19 -4.64
CA GLU A 65 -14.57 -7.23 -4.35
C GLU A 65 -15.26 -5.92 -4.79
N LEU A 66 -14.73 -4.76 -4.39
CA LEU A 66 -15.32 -3.45 -4.68
C LEU A 66 -15.29 -3.11 -6.18
N THR A 67 -14.21 -3.50 -6.88
CA THR A 67 -14.04 -3.24 -8.32
C THR A 67 -14.66 -4.33 -9.20
N LYS A 68 -15.23 -5.39 -8.61
CA LYS A 68 -15.80 -6.55 -9.32
C LYS A 68 -14.77 -7.33 -10.18
N VAL A 69 -13.49 -7.24 -9.82
CA VAL A 69 -12.44 -8.14 -10.33
C VAL A 69 -12.67 -9.55 -9.78
N GLU A 70 -13.11 -9.68 -8.52
CA GLU A 70 -13.62 -10.92 -7.95
C GLU A 70 -15.06 -11.15 -8.41
N GLU A 71 -15.32 -12.32 -8.96
CA GLU A 71 -16.65 -12.75 -9.37
C GLU A 71 -16.97 -14.14 -8.77
N LYS A 72 -18.25 -14.49 -8.74
CA LYS A 72 -18.67 -15.84 -8.36
C LYS A 72 -18.69 -16.75 -9.58
N ASP A 73 -18.09 -17.93 -9.46
CA ASP A 73 -18.20 -18.98 -10.45
C ASP A 73 -19.62 -19.63 -10.48
N ALA A 74 -19.82 -20.60 -11.34
CA ALA A 74 -21.09 -21.31 -11.48
C ALA A 74 -21.51 -22.07 -10.21
N ASP A 75 -20.56 -22.42 -9.36
CA ASP A 75 -20.77 -23.12 -8.09
C ASP A 75 -20.93 -22.13 -6.92
N GLY A 76 -20.81 -20.82 -7.17
CA GLY A 76 -20.96 -19.75 -6.19
C GLY A 76 -19.67 -19.42 -5.41
N ASN A 77 -18.53 -20.00 -5.79
CA ASN A 77 -17.25 -19.69 -5.15
C ASN A 77 -16.72 -18.35 -5.67
N LYS A 78 -16.09 -17.60 -4.80
CA LYS A 78 -15.40 -16.37 -5.16
C LYS A 78 -14.11 -16.67 -5.94
N VAL A 79 -13.96 -16.05 -7.10
CA VAL A 79 -12.78 -16.20 -7.97
C VAL A 79 -12.21 -14.82 -8.23
N ASP A 80 -10.98 -14.58 -7.80
CA ASP A 80 -10.21 -13.39 -8.12
C ASP A 80 -9.64 -13.53 -9.55
N ASN A 81 -10.14 -12.71 -10.46
CA ASN A 81 -9.76 -12.70 -11.87
C ASN A 81 -8.59 -11.73 -12.16
N THR A 82 -7.83 -11.30 -11.16
CA THR A 82 -6.65 -10.47 -11.38
C THR A 82 -5.73 -11.11 -12.42
N THR A 83 -5.35 -10.36 -13.45
CA THR A 83 -4.50 -10.86 -14.54
C THR A 83 -3.24 -11.52 -14.02
N THR A 84 -2.88 -12.66 -14.61
CA THR A 84 -1.63 -13.37 -14.27
C THR A 84 -0.36 -12.61 -14.66
N ASN A 85 -0.49 -11.53 -15.45
CA ASN A 85 0.60 -10.63 -15.79
C ASN A 85 0.85 -9.56 -14.73
N ALA A 86 0.03 -9.47 -13.69
CA ALA A 86 0.21 -8.50 -12.62
C ALA A 86 1.49 -8.79 -11.83
N VAL A 87 2.24 -7.73 -11.53
CA VAL A 87 3.36 -7.77 -10.60
C VAL A 87 2.80 -7.84 -9.17
N ILE A 88 3.16 -8.86 -8.44
CA ILE A 88 2.68 -9.06 -7.07
C ILE A 88 3.61 -8.38 -6.08
N ALA A 89 3.07 -7.41 -5.34
CA ALA A 89 3.74 -6.68 -4.27
C ALA A 89 3.31 -7.22 -2.90
N ASN A 90 4.27 -7.50 -2.03
CA ASN A 90 4.02 -8.10 -0.72
C ASN A 90 3.83 -7.08 0.43
N SER A 91 3.73 -5.79 0.11
CA SER A 91 3.42 -4.74 1.08
C SER A 91 2.93 -3.47 0.39
N THR A 92 2.33 -2.56 1.17
CA THR A 92 1.91 -1.23 0.70
C THR A 92 3.08 -0.43 0.13
N ASP A 93 4.25 -0.44 0.79
CA ASP A 93 5.45 0.28 0.34
C ASP A 93 5.99 -0.24 -0.98
N VAL A 94 5.92 -1.56 -1.21
CA VAL A 94 6.35 -2.17 -2.49
C VAL A 94 5.43 -1.75 -3.62
N VAL A 95 4.11 -1.61 -3.39
CA VAL A 95 3.20 -1.03 -4.40
C VAL A 95 3.59 0.40 -4.73
N LEU A 96 3.77 1.26 -3.72
CA LEU A 96 4.17 2.66 -3.89
C LEU A 96 5.47 2.77 -4.70
N ASN A 97 6.50 1.98 -4.35
CA ASN A 97 7.78 1.99 -5.03
C ASN A 97 7.68 1.52 -6.49
N ASN A 98 6.91 0.47 -6.75
CA ASN A 98 6.72 -0.04 -8.11
C ASN A 98 6.00 0.98 -8.99
N VAL A 99 4.94 1.62 -8.47
CA VAL A 99 4.19 2.65 -9.21
C VAL A 99 5.03 3.90 -9.41
N ALA A 100 5.79 4.34 -8.40
CA ALA A 100 6.69 5.48 -8.52
C ALA A 100 7.83 5.25 -9.54
N GLY A 101 8.27 4.00 -9.69
CA GLY A 101 9.37 3.62 -10.58
C GLY A 101 8.98 3.33 -12.03
N ASP A 102 7.70 3.26 -12.37
CA ASP A 102 7.21 2.92 -13.72
C ASP A 102 6.07 3.87 -14.13
N THR A 103 6.31 4.68 -15.16
CA THR A 103 5.34 5.65 -15.70
C THR A 103 4.06 5.01 -16.23
N ASN A 104 4.11 3.72 -16.57
CA ASN A 104 2.98 2.95 -17.09
C ASN A 104 2.26 2.13 -15.99
N ALA A 105 2.73 2.21 -14.75
CA ALA A 105 2.15 1.41 -13.68
C ALA A 105 0.82 1.97 -13.16
N ILE A 106 -0.07 1.03 -12.81
CA ILE A 106 -1.26 1.25 -12.00
C ILE A 106 -1.20 0.34 -10.77
N GLY A 107 -1.60 0.86 -9.62
CA GLY A 107 -1.67 0.11 -8.37
C GLY A 107 -2.81 0.61 -7.49
N TYR A 108 -2.93 0.05 -6.30
CA TYR A 108 -3.89 0.50 -5.30
C TYR A 108 -3.28 0.42 -3.89
N VAL A 109 -3.60 1.40 -3.07
CA VAL A 109 -3.09 1.49 -1.70
C VAL A 109 -4.17 2.07 -0.77
N SER A 110 -3.95 1.95 0.53
CA SER A 110 -4.67 2.73 1.55
C SER A 110 -4.48 4.23 1.31
N MET A 111 -5.56 5.01 1.45
CA MET A 111 -5.50 6.48 1.32
C MET A 111 -4.55 7.12 2.33
N GLY A 112 -4.46 6.57 3.55
CA GLY A 112 -3.53 7.03 4.57
C GLY A 112 -2.05 6.82 4.22
N ALA A 113 -1.75 5.91 3.28
CA ALA A 113 -0.39 5.67 2.79
C ALA A 113 0.01 6.57 1.60
N LEU A 114 -0.92 7.36 1.05
CA LEU A 114 -0.63 8.25 -0.08
C LEU A 114 0.47 9.26 0.27
N ASN A 115 1.42 9.39 -0.65
CA ASN A 115 2.50 10.36 -0.57
C ASN A 115 2.78 10.99 -1.96
N ASP A 116 3.71 11.93 -2.02
CA ASP A 116 4.00 12.72 -3.22
C ASP A 116 4.75 11.95 -4.33
N THR A 117 5.10 10.67 -4.11
CA THR A 117 5.79 9.84 -5.11
C THR A 117 4.86 9.21 -6.13
N VAL A 118 3.56 9.20 -5.85
CA VAL A 118 2.51 8.65 -6.71
C VAL A 118 1.33 9.62 -6.81
N LYS A 119 0.48 9.42 -7.80
CA LYS A 119 -0.74 10.20 -8.02
C LYS A 119 -1.97 9.32 -7.85
N ALA A 120 -2.89 9.70 -6.97
CA ALA A 120 -4.21 9.09 -6.92
C ALA A 120 -5.04 9.58 -8.12
N VAL A 121 -5.74 8.65 -8.78
CA VAL A 121 -6.72 8.98 -9.82
C VAL A 121 -8.13 9.03 -9.23
N LYS A 122 -9.01 9.81 -9.83
CA LYS A 122 -10.44 9.77 -9.50
C LYS A 122 -11.03 8.43 -9.92
N VAL A 123 -12.07 8.04 -9.22
CA VAL A 123 -12.88 6.87 -9.60
C VAL A 123 -14.30 7.35 -9.86
N ASP A 124 -14.78 7.16 -11.09
CA ASP A 124 -16.08 7.68 -11.56
C ASP A 124 -16.24 9.20 -11.30
N GLY A 125 -15.17 9.97 -11.53
CA GLY A 125 -15.13 11.42 -11.31
C GLY A 125 -14.97 11.86 -9.85
N VAL A 126 -14.89 10.94 -8.89
CA VAL A 126 -14.80 11.22 -7.45
C VAL A 126 -13.37 11.09 -6.96
N ASP A 127 -12.86 12.12 -6.27
CA ASP A 127 -11.54 12.11 -5.65
C ASP A 127 -11.49 11.16 -4.45
N ALA A 128 -10.37 10.44 -4.30
CA ALA A 128 -10.07 9.62 -3.13
C ALA A 128 -9.71 10.52 -1.93
N THR A 129 -10.73 11.02 -1.22
CA THR A 129 -10.57 11.86 -0.04
C THR A 129 -11.33 11.29 1.16
N THR A 130 -10.84 11.61 2.36
CA THR A 130 -11.49 11.22 3.62
C THR A 130 -12.95 11.68 3.66
N GLU A 131 -13.24 12.91 3.17
CA GLU A 131 -14.59 13.47 3.10
C GLU A 131 -15.50 12.63 2.18
N ASN A 132 -15.01 12.27 0.97
CA ASN A 132 -15.78 11.51 0.00
C ASN A 132 -16.01 10.05 0.45
N VAL A 133 -15.09 9.47 1.21
CA VAL A 133 -15.30 8.18 1.86
C VAL A 133 -16.33 8.30 2.99
N LYS A 134 -16.19 9.31 3.86
CA LYS A 134 -17.09 9.53 5.01
C LYS A 134 -18.54 9.79 4.58
N ASN A 135 -18.76 10.50 3.48
CA ASN A 135 -20.11 10.78 2.96
C ASN A 135 -20.65 9.70 2.00
N GLY A 136 -19.85 8.66 1.72
CA GLY A 136 -20.24 7.52 0.88
C GLY A 136 -20.23 7.78 -0.62
N THR A 137 -19.69 8.92 -1.09
CA THR A 137 -19.57 9.21 -2.54
C THR A 137 -18.41 8.47 -3.17
N TYR A 138 -17.32 8.21 -2.41
CA TYR A 138 -16.23 7.34 -2.84
C TYR A 138 -16.48 5.90 -2.39
N ALA A 139 -16.79 5.01 -3.32
CA ALA A 139 -17.30 3.68 -3.04
C ALA A 139 -16.26 2.69 -2.47
N SER A 140 -14.97 2.96 -2.65
CA SER A 140 -13.90 2.03 -2.27
C SER A 140 -13.41 2.28 -0.85
N SER A 141 -14.16 1.81 0.16
CA SER A 141 -13.82 1.91 1.58
C SER A 141 -13.92 0.57 2.30
N ARG A 142 -13.18 0.45 3.40
CA ARG A 142 -13.10 -0.76 4.21
C ARG A 142 -12.73 -0.45 5.66
N PRO A 143 -13.07 -1.32 6.63
CA PRO A 143 -12.60 -1.17 7.99
C PRO A 143 -11.12 -1.55 8.12
N PHE A 144 -10.43 -0.88 9.04
CA PHE A 144 -9.25 -1.38 9.69
C PHE A 144 -9.64 -2.01 11.01
N ASN A 145 -9.36 -3.28 11.15
CA ASN A 145 -9.73 -4.07 12.32
C ASN A 145 -8.49 -4.47 13.12
N ILE A 146 -8.62 -4.47 14.44
CA ILE A 146 -7.79 -5.26 15.34
C ILE A 146 -8.61 -6.42 15.88
N ALA A 147 -7.96 -7.57 16.09
CA ALA A 147 -8.65 -8.74 16.57
C ALA A 147 -7.76 -9.55 17.53
N TYR A 148 -8.39 -10.21 18.49
CA TYR A 148 -7.74 -11.10 19.46
C TYR A 148 -8.56 -12.37 19.67
N SER A 149 -7.92 -13.41 20.21
CA SER A 149 -8.57 -14.71 20.44
C SER A 149 -9.78 -14.58 21.38
N LYS A 150 -10.87 -15.31 21.08
CA LYS A 150 -12.00 -15.44 22.00
C LYS A 150 -11.71 -16.37 23.15
N ASP A 151 -10.74 -17.26 22.99
CA ASP A 151 -10.42 -18.30 23.97
C ASP A 151 -9.49 -17.78 25.08
N GLU A 152 -8.83 -16.63 24.86
CA GLU A 152 -7.88 -16.03 25.80
C GLU A 152 -8.21 -14.54 26.04
N ALA A 153 -8.23 -14.13 27.31
CA ALA A 153 -8.34 -12.72 27.65
C ALA A 153 -7.04 -11.99 27.27
N LEU A 154 -7.14 -10.74 26.85
CA LEU A 154 -5.99 -9.88 26.68
C LEU A 154 -5.24 -9.76 28.02
N SER A 155 -3.91 -9.66 27.95
CA SER A 155 -3.11 -9.25 29.10
C SER A 155 -3.48 -7.82 29.52
N ASP A 156 -3.19 -7.43 30.77
CA ASP A 156 -3.45 -6.05 31.24
C ASP A 156 -2.80 -5.01 30.31
N ALA A 157 -1.59 -5.29 29.82
CA ALA A 157 -0.89 -4.41 28.89
C ALA A 157 -1.56 -4.34 27.51
N ALA A 158 -2.03 -5.45 26.97
CA ALA A 158 -2.71 -5.49 25.68
C ALA A 158 -4.10 -4.85 25.78
N GLN A 159 -4.81 -5.01 26.90
CA GLN A 159 -6.08 -4.35 27.14
C GLN A 159 -5.90 -2.83 27.27
N ASP A 160 -4.90 -2.36 28.03
CA ASP A 160 -4.62 -0.93 28.18
C ASP A 160 -4.29 -0.27 26.83
N PHE A 161 -3.50 -0.95 25.99
CA PHE A 161 -3.21 -0.46 24.64
C PHE A 161 -4.45 -0.47 23.74
N TYR A 162 -5.28 -1.52 23.81
CA TYR A 162 -6.56 -1.58 23.10
C TYR A 162 -7.46 -0.41 23.50
N ASP A 163 -7.61 -0.15 24.81
CA ASP A 163 -8.42 0.95 25.33
C ASP A 163 -7.88 2.32 24.87
N PHE A 164 -6.55 2.48 24.81
CA PHE A 164 -5.92 3.67 24.21
C PHE A 164 -6.29 3.85 22.74
N ILE A 165 -6.22 2.80 21.92
CA ILE A 165 -6.59 2.86 20.49
C ILE A 165 -8.03 3.38 20.34
N MET A 166 -8.93 2.94 21.20
CA MET A 166 -10.35 3.27 21.14
C MET A 166 -10.72 4.58 21.85
N SER A 167 -9.80 5.21 22.54
CA SER A 167 -9.97 6.46 23.29
C SER A 167 -10.03 7.69 22.38
N THR A 168 -10.40 8.84 22.96
CA THR A 168 -10.34 10.15 22.26
C THR A 168 -8.97 10.43 21.67
N GLU A 169 -7.90 10.17 22.44
CA GLU A 169 -6.51 10.40 22.02
C GLU A 169 -6.11 9.46 20.88
N GLY A 170 -6.45 8.18 20.96
CA GLY A 170 -6.19 7.21 19.90
C GLY A 170 -6.96 7.52 18.64
N GLN A 171 -8.24 7.85 18.74
CA GLN A 171 -9.08 8.20 17.60
C GLN A 171 -8.69 9.55 16.95
N GLN A 172 -8.10 10.48 17.72
CA GLN A 172 -7.51 11.69 17.17
C GLN A 172 -6.27 11.37 16.31
N ILE A 173 -5.41 10.44 16.76
CA ILE A 173 -4.26 9.96 15.96
C ILE A 173 -4.73 9.33 14.65
N VAL A 174 -5.81 8.55 14.68
CA VAL A 174 -6.42 7.97 13.47
C VAL A 174 -6.79 9.09 12.48
N GLU A 175 -7.49 10.13 12.94
CA GLU A 175 -7.93 11.26 12.11
C GLU A 175 -6.76 12.10 11.59
N ASP A 176 -5.76 12.39 12.42
CA ASP A 176 -4.55 13.17 12.05
C ASP A 176 -3.72 12.45 10.98
N ASN A 177 -3.82 11.12 10.88
CA ASN A 177 -3.16 10.30 9.85
C ASN A 177 -4.05 10.02 8.63
N LYS A 178 -5.09 10.82 8.40
CA LYS A 178 -5.99 10.80 7.23
C LYS A 178 -6.89 9.56 7.13
N TYR A 179 -7.07 8.84 8.22
CA TYR A 179 -8.09 7.80 8.33
C TYR A 179 -9.37 8.38 8.92
N ILE A 180 -10.46 7.65 8.81
CA ILE A 180 -11.74 8.06 9.37
C ILE A 180 -11.89 7.37 10.72
N LYS A 181 -11.98 8.17 11.78
CA LYS A 181 -12.30 7.66 13.12
C LYS A 181 -13.70 7.05 13.13
N ILE A 182 -13.87 6.01 13.91
CA ILE A 182 -15.12 5.25 13.99
C ILE A 182 -15.94 5.60 15.23
N ASN A 183 -15.33 6.26 16.22
CA ASN A 183 -15.96 6.65 17.46
C ASN A 183 -15.84 8.17 17.68
N GLU A 184 -16.92 8.89 17.34
CA GLU A 184 -16.99 10.36 17.53
C GLU A 184 -17.18 10.74 19.01
N SER A 185 -17.58 9.78 19.86
CA SER A 185 -17.89 9.99 21.28
C SER A 185 -16.99 9.16 22.20
N ALA A 186 -15.75 8.89 21.75
CA ALA A 186 -14.78 8.17 22.56
C ALA A 186 -14.50 8.91 23.88
N GLU A 187 -14.33 8.16 24.96
CA GLU A 187 -13.90 8.68 26.25
C GLU A 187 -12.39 8.97 26.23
N ALA A 188 -11.94 9.84 27.13
CA ALA A 188 -10.52 10.09 27.33
C ALA A 188 -9.81 8.83 27.83
N PHE A 189 -8.56 8.64 27.43
CA PHE A 189 -7.78 7.49 27.88
C PHE A 189 -7.44 7.58 29.37
N GLU A 190 -7.76 6.53 30.10
CA GLU A 190 -7.34 6.32 31.49
C GLU A 190 -6.52 5.04 31.56
N SER A 191 -5.19 5.15 31.76
CA SER A 191 -4.31 3.99 31.87
C SER A 191 -4.59 3.19 33.13
N ASN A 192 -4.49 1.87 33.03
CA ASN A 192 -4.52 0.94 34.16
C ASN A 192 -3.14 0.74 34.80
N ASP A 193 -2.12 1.57 34.44
CA ASP A 193 -0.72 1.46 34.88
C ASP A 193 -0.07 0.09 34.56
N ALA A 194 -0.52 -0.57 33.50
CA ALA A 194 0.00 -1.85 33.06
C ALA A 194 1.50 -1.81 32.73
N SER A 195 2.12 -2.96 32.75
CA SER A 195 3.50 -3.14 32.33
C SER A 195 3.68 -4.44 31.55
N GLY A 196 4.66 -4.47 30.64
CA GLY A 196 4.96 -5.66 29.85
C GLY A 196 5.19 -5.38 28.38
N LYS A 197 4.93 -6.39 27.57
CA LYS A 197 5.09 -6.33 26.12
C LYS A 197 3.75 -6.65 25.45
N VAL A 198 3.43 -5.91 24.42
CA VAL A 198 2.30 -6.17 23.52
C VAL A 198 2.85 -6.41 22.11
N VAL A 199 2.45 -7.49 21.48
CA VAL A 199 2.80 -7.82 20.09
C VAL A 199 1.56 -7.60 19.22
N VAL A 200 1.70 -6.72 18.24
CA VAL A 200 0.65 -6.44 17.25
C VAL A 200 1.16 -6.87 15.88
N ALA A 201 0.44 -7.75 15.17
CA ALA A 201 0.93 -8.31 13.92
C ALA A 201 -0.13 -8.25 12.80
N GLY A 202 0.30 -8.04 11.55
CA GLY A 202 -0.58 -8.17 10.40
C GLY A 202 -0.46 -7.07 9.36
N SER A 203 -1.59 -6.62 8.85
CA SER A 203 -1.77 -5.80 7.67
C SER A 203 -0.77 -4.64 7.51
N SER A 204 -0.01 -4.64 6.42
CA SER A 204 0.89 -3.55 6.04
C SER A 204 0.19 -2.21 5.77
N SER A 205 -1.13 -2.22 5.52
CA SER A 205 -1.91 -0.98 5.38
C SER A 205 -2.30 -0.37 6.73
N VAL A 206 -2.44 -1.20 7.77
CA VAL A 206 -2.74 -0.75 9.15
C VAL A 206 -1.46 -0.34 9.89
N THR A 207 -0.33 -0.95 9.55
CA THR A 207 0.96 -0.73 10.21
C THR A 207 1.30 0.76 10.41
N PRO A 208 1.18 1.66 9.42
CA PRO A 208 1.58 3.06 9.62
C PRO A 208 0.81 3.79 10.73
N VAL A 209 -0.50 3.58 10.84
CA VAL A 209 -1.29 4.19 11.92
C VAL A 209 -1.06 3.48 13.25
N MET A 210 -0.87 2.16 13.23
CA MET A 210 -0.59 1.38 14.44
C MET A 210 0.74 1.77 15.08
N GLU A 211 1.77 2.05 14.30
CA GLU A 211 3.05 2.56 14.79
C GLU A 211 2.90 3.93 15.46
N LYS A 212 2.04 4.83 14.90
CA LYS A 212 1.75 6.12 15.53
C LYS A 212 1.00 5.98 16.86
N LEU A 213 0.02 5.07 16.89
CA LEU A 213 -0.69 4.73 18.12
C LEU A 213 0.24 4.14 19.17
N ALA A 214 1.10 3.19 18.79
CA ALA A 214 2.09 2.58 19.68
C ALA A 214 3.10 3.62 20.21
N GLU A 215 3.62 4.49 19.34
CA GLU A 215 4.55 5.57 19.74
C GLU A 215 3.90 6.53 20.76
N ALA A 216 2.65 6.94 20.53
CA ALA A 216 1.93 7.85 21.41
C ALA A 216 1.60 7.19 22.74
N TYR A 217 1.11 5.95 22.71
CA TYR A 217 0.79 5.18 23.91
C TYR A 217 2.01 4.97 24.82
N GLN A 218 3.15 4.55 24.26
CA GLN A 218 4.39 4.32 25.01
C GLN A 218 4.96 5.61 25.66
N LYS A 219 4.59 6.80 25.16
CA LYS A 219 4.91 8.07 25.83
C LYS A 219 4.07 8.29 27.08
N LEU A 220 2.82 7.81 27.09
CA LEU A 220 1.91 7.88 28.23
C LEU A 220 2.20 6.77 29.24
N ASN A 221 2.45 5.57 28.75
CA ASN A 221 2.79 4.40 29.59
C ASN A 221 4.15 3.80 29.18
N PRO A 222 5.27 4.32 29.73
CA PRO A 222 6.62 3.87 29.38
C PRO A 222 6.97 2.47 29.93
N ASN A 223 6.11 1.87 30.77
CA ASN A 223 6.29 0.52 31.30
C ASN A 223 5.83 -0.57 30.35
N VAL A 224 5.14 -0.21 29.26
CA VAL A 224 4.71 -1.13 28.20
C VAL A 224 5.57 -0.91 26.94
N THR A 225 5.99 -2.01 26.34
CA THR A 225 6.60 -2.00 25.00
C THR A 225 5.62 -2.58 24.01
N VAL A 226 5.26 -1.82 22.98
CA VAL A 226 4.42 -2.29 21.86
C VAL A 226 5.32 -2.59 20.67
N GLU A 227 5.32 -3.85 20.22
CA GLU A 227 6.02 -4.29 19.02
C GLU A 227 5.03 -4.48 17.88
N VAL A 228 5.20 -3.72 16.80
CA VAL A 228 4.37 -3.82 15.59
C VAL A 228 5.10 -4.64 14.54
N GLN A 229 4.51 -5.76 14.12
CA GLN A 229 5.07 -6.70 13.15
C GLN A 229 4.25 -6.64 11.86
N GLN A 230 4.84 -6.06 10.82
CA GLN A 230 4.18 -5.96 9.52
C GLN A 230 4.17 -7.29 8.78
N SER A 231 2.99 -7.65 8.27
CA SER A 231 2.77 -8.75 7.32
C SER A 231 1.53 -8.45 6.45
N ASP A 232 0.72 -9.43 6.16
CA ASP A 232 -0.60 -9.29 5.54
C ASP A 232 -1.74 -9.55 6.55
N SER A 233 -3.00 -9.28 6.13
CA SER A 233 -4.15 -9.43 7.03
C SER A 233 -4.42 -10.88 7.43
N THR A 234 -4.26 -11.82 6.51
CA THR A 234 -4.51 -13.25 6.81
C THR A 234 -3.49 -13.79 7.79
N THR A 235 -2.20 -13.42 7.61
CA THR A 235 -1.14 -13.75 8.57
C THR A 235 -1.41 -13.15 9.94
N GLY A 236 -1.87 -11.88 10.01
CA GLY A 236 -2.23 -11.24 11.27
C GLY A 236 -3.37 -11.94 12.00
N MET A 237 -4.44 -12.30 11.27
CA MET A 237 -5.57 -13.04 11.86
C MET A 237 -5.17 -14.46 12.31
N THR A 238 -4.33 -15.14 11.52
CA THR A 238 -3.79 -16.45 11.91
C THR A 238 -2.95 -16.34 13.18
N SER A 239 -2.08 -15.33 13.28
CA SER A 239 -1.26 -15.09 14.48
C SER A 239 -2.09 -14.84 15.72
N ALA A 240 -3.20 -14.08 15.59
CA ALA A 240 -4.13 -13.85 16.70
C ALA A 240 -4.88 -15.15 17.10
N MET A 241 -5.30 -15.97 16.14
CA MET A 241 -5.95 -17.27 16.42
C MET A 241 -4.99 -18.26 17.10
N GLU A 242 -3.70 -18.20 16.80
CA GLU A 242 -2.68 -19.10 17.35
C GLU A 242 -2.04 -18.54 18.65
N GLY A 243 -2.41 -17.31 19.06
CA GLY A 243 -1.85 -16.67 20.26
C GLY A 243 -0.38 -16.28 20.11
N THR A 244 0.13 -16.14 18.87
CA THR A 244 1.50 -15.69 18.60
C THR A 244 1.64 -14.16 18.56
N CYS A 245 0.53 -13.43 18.57
CA CYS A 245 0.42 -12.00 18.83
C CYS A 245 -0.76 -11.73 19.76
N ASP A 246 -0.74 -10.59 20.48
CA ASP A 246 -1.84 -10.15 21.33
C ASP A 246 -2.98 -9.56 20.48
N LEU A 247 -2.64 -8.78 19.46
CA LEU A 247 -3.59 -8.13 18.56
C LEU A 247 -3.19 -8.39 17.08
N GLY A 248 -4.08 -9.02 16.34
CA GLY A 248 -3.94 -9.15 14.88
C GLY A 248 -4.51 -7.93 14.17
N MET A 249 -3.89 -7.50 13.06
CA MET A 249 -4.35 -6.37 12.24
C MET A 249 -4.90 -6.84 10.90
N ALA A 250 -6.10 -6.40 10.54
CA ALA A 250 -6.67 -6.64 9.20
C ALA A 250 -7.20 -5.36 8.57
N SER A 251 -7.04 -5.23 7.25
CA SER A 251 -7.58 -4.14 6.44
C SER A 251 -8.72 -4.62 5.54
N ARG A 252 -9.59 -5.42 6.10
CA ARG A 252 -10.81 -6.00 5.53
C ARG A 252 -11.71 -6.48 6.65
N GLU A 253 -12.93 -6.82 6.32
CA GLU A 253 -13.77 -7.61 7.22
C GLU A 253 -13.13 -8.99 7.48
N LEU A 254 -13.40 -9.55 8.65
CA LEU A 254 -12.99 -10.90 8.97
C LEU A 254 -13.82 -11.92 8.17
N SER A 255 -13.20 -13.02 7.75
CA SER A 255 -13.94 -14.16 7.23
C SER A 255 -14.79 -14.83 8.34
N ASP A 256 -15.77 -15.65 7.95
CA ASP A 256 -16.62 -16.37 8.90
C ASP A 256 -15.81 -17.27 9.85
N ASP A 257 -14.76 -17.91 9.34
CA ASP A 257 -13.87 -18.77 10.13
C ASP A 257 -13.02 -17.97 11.13
N GLU A 258 -12.56 -16.78 10.74
CA GLU A 258 -11.84 -15.85 11.61
C GLU A 258 -12.78 -15.27 12.66
N ALA A 259 -13.97 -14.80 12.25
CA ALA A 259 -14.98 -14.23 13.13
C ALA A 259 -15.54 -15.27 14.14
N ALA A 260 -15.50 -16.56 13.82
CA ALA A 260 -15.87 -17.61 14.77
C ALA A 260 -14.89 -17.70 15.95
N LYS A 261 -13.59 -17.41 15.75
CA LYS A 261 -12.52 -17.60 16.72
C LYS A 261 -11.99 -16.29 17.34
N LEU A 262 -12.17 -15.18 16.65
CA LEU A 262 -11.63 -13.88 17.06
C LEU A 262 -12.73 -12.91 17.48
N THR A 263 -12.43 -12.09 18.46
CA THR A 263 -13.14 -10.83 18.74
C THR A 263 -12.46 -9.74 17.94
N ALA A 264 -13.20 -9.09 17.05
CA ALA A 264 -12.68 -8.02 16.21
C ALA A 264 -13.35 -6.68 16.53
N THR A 265 -12.57 -5.61 16.43
CA THR A 265 -13.03 -4.24 16.59
C THR A 265 -12.47 -3.40 15.45
N ALA A 266 -13.34 -2.69 14.75
CA ALA A 266 -12.91 -1.67 13.82
C ALA A 266 -12.25 -0.51 14.61
N ILE A 267 -11.10 -0.04 14.15
CA ILE A 267 -10.38 1.08 14.75
C ILE A 267 -10.40 2.32 13.85
N ALA A 268 -10.62 2.12 12.56
CA ALA A 268 -10.71 3.17 11.55
C ALA A 268 -11.51 2.68 10.34
N LEU A 269 -12.03 3.62 9.55
CA LEU A 269 -12.43 3.37 8.17
C LEU A 269 -11.38 3.97 7.24
N ASP A 270 -11.01 3.24 6.19
CA ASP A 270 -10.00 3.64 5.21
C ASP A 270 -10.55 3.53 3.79
N GLY A 271 -10.14 4.45 2.92
CA GLY A 271 -10.39 4.38 1.48
C GLY A 271 -9.25 3.65 0.76
N ILE A 272 -9.58 2.96 -0.33
CA ILE A 272 -8.59 2.37 -1.23
C ILE A 272 -8.43 3.31 -2.43
N ALA A 273 -7.28 3.97 -2.53
CA ALA A 273 -6.95 4.83 -3.66
C ALA A 273 -6.33 4.01 -4.80
N VAL A 274 -6.83 4.21 -6.01
CA VAL A 274 -6.16 3.76 -7.24
C VAL A 274 -5.08 4.78 -7.56
N ILE A 275 -3.86 4.30 -7.80
CA ILE A 275 -2.68 5.15 -7.99
C ILE A 275 -1.96 4.85 -9.30
N VAL A 276 -1.39 5.90 -9.88
CA VAL A 276 -0.50 5.83 -11.03
C VAL A 276 0.77 6.63 -10.75
N ASN A 277 1.78 6.50 -11.61
CA ASN A 277 2.96 7.33 -11.55
C ASN A 277 2.61 8.83 -11.71
N THR A 278 3.38 9.72 -11.07
CA THR A 278 3.14 11.17 -11.14
C THR A 278 3.24 11.74 -12.55
N GLU A 279 4.01 11.11 -13.44
CA GLU A 279 4.16 11.48 -14.85
C GLU A 279 3.06 10.89 -15.74
N ASN A 280 2.23 9.97 -15.25
CA ASN A 280 1.10 9.43 -15.98
C ASN A 280 0.01 10.50 -16.16
N GLU A 281 -0.52 10.69 -17.37
CA GLU A 281 -1.51 11.73 -17.67
C GLU A 281 -2.94 11.37 -17.23
N VAL A 282 -3.21 10.08 -16.97
CA VAL A 282 -4.52 9.62 -16.51
C VAL A 282 -4.86 10.24 -15.16
N SER A 283 -6.04 10.82 -15.05
CA SER A 283 -6.52 11.50 -13.84
C SER A 283 -7.88 10.99 -13.33
N ASP A 284 -8.58 10.21 -14.15
CA ASP A 284 -9.89 9.65 -13.83
C ASP A 284 -10.05 8.30 -14.54
N LEU A 285 -10.60 7.32 -13.84
CA LEU A 285 -10.95 6.00 -14.38
C LEU A 285 -12.33 5.60 -13.84
N SER A 286 -13.17 5.03 -14.70
CA SER A 286 -14.39 4.40 -14.20
C SER A 286 -14.06 3.08 -13.48
N LEU A 287 -14.94 2.65 -12.58
CA LEU A 287 -14.83 1.33 -11.95
C LEU A 287 -14.74 0.20 -12.99
N ASP A 288 -15.48 0.34 -14.11
CA ASP A 288 -15.44 -0.63 -15.20
C ASP A 288 -14.07 -0.66 -15.90
N GLN A 289 -13.46 0.51 -16.18
CA GLN A 289 -12.10 0.56 -16.73
C GLN A 289 -11.07 -0.04 -15.74
N ILE A 290 -11.18 0.24 -14.46
CA ILE A 290 -10.31 -0.36 -13.43
C ILE A 290 -10.46 -1.88 -13.47
N LYS A 291 -11.69 -2.41 -13.48
CA LYS A 291 -11.95 -3.84 -13.63
C LYS A 291 -11.27 -4.40 -14.87
N GLN A 292 -11.54 -3.81 -16.04
CA GLN A 292 -11.00 -4.28 -17.34
C GLN A 292 -9.46 -4.27 -17.37
N ILE A 293 -8.82 -3.28 -16.74
CA ILE A 293 -7.36 -3.24 -16.57
C ILE A 293 -6.88 -4.41 -15.72
N TYR A 294 -7.50 -4.60 -14.54
CA TYR A 294 -7.06 -5.62 -13.60
C TYR A 294 -7.36 -7.06 -14.02
N VAL A 295 -8.37 -7.29 -14.88
CA VAL A 295 -8.59 -8.61 -15.50
C VAL A 295 -7.79 -8.79 -16.80
N GLY A 296 -7.10 -7.75 -17.28
CA GLY A 296 -6.23 -7.82 -18.45
C GLY A 296 -6.93 -7.65 -19.79
N GLU A 297 -8.14 -7.08 -19.83
CA GLU A 297 -8.88 -6.74 -21.04
C GLU A 297 -8.39 -5.42 -21.64
N ILE A 298 -8.09 -4.41 -20.80
CA ILE A 298 -7.39 -3.19 -21.17
C ILE A 298 -5.93 -3.34 -20.79
N THR A 299 -5.05 -3.30 -21.78
CA THR A 299 -3.61 -3.52 -21.61
C THR A 299 -2.75 -2.34 -22.03
N ASP A 300 -3.35 -1.25 -22.50
CA ASP A 300 -2.67 -0.06 -22.99
C ASP A 300 -3.36 1.22 -22.51
N TRP A 301 -2.59 2.28 -22.25
CA TRP A 301 -3.09 3.56 -21.76
C TRP A 301 -3.84 4.40 -22.82
N SER A 302 -3.90 3.97 -24.09
CA SER A 302 -4.76 4.61 -25.10
C SER A 302 -6.24 4.32 -24.82
N LEU A 303 -6.73 4.81 -23.70
CA LEU A 303 -8.13 4.68 -23.29
C LEU A 303 -9.02 5.50 -24.23
N ASN A 304 -9.78 4.83 -25.11
CA ASN A 304 -10.77 5.46 -26.00
C ASN A 304 -12.16 5.48 -25.36
#